data_d207e6a053356d8cbe6bd4c50d193e34
#
_entry.id   d207e6a053356d8cbe6bd4c50d193e34
#
_cell.length_a   1.000
_cell.length_b   1.000
_cell.length_c   1.000
_cell.angle_alpha   90.00
_cell.angle_beta   90.00
_cell.angle_gamma   90.00
#
_symmetry.space_group_name_H-M   'P 1'
#
loop_
_entity.id
_entity.type
_entity.pdbx_description
1 polymer ?
#
loop_
_entity_poly.entity_id
_entity_poly.type
_entity_poly.pdbx_seq_one_letter_code
_entity_poly.pdbx_strand_id
1 'polypeptide(L)'
;MSIEVNKITKLYGEQKALNEVSFSIKSGEIVGFLGPNGAGKSTLMKIISCYLPPSIGTIKVCGLDVMEQSMEVRKKVGYLPEHNPLYLDMYVKEYLEFVGRFYDVKKLNDRVKEMVEITGLTIEQNKKIGQLSKGYRQRVGLAQAIIHD
;
A
#
# COMPACT_ATOMS: atom_id res chain seq x y z
N MET A 1 -7.74 5.40 -9.85
CA MET A 1 -7.40 6.20 -8.64
C MET A 1 -6.69 7.45 -9.10
N SER A 2 -7.07 8.65 -8.64
CA SER A 2 -6.36 9.91 -8.89
C SER A 2 -5.62 10.36 -7.64
N ILE A 3 -4.48 11.03 -7.80
CA ILE A 3 -3.68 11.57 -6.68
C ILE A 3 -3.33 13.03 -7.01
N GLU A 4 -3.57 13.91 -6.06
CA GLU A 4 -3.21 15.32 -6.13
C GLU A 4 -2.33 15.67 -4.94
N VAL A 5 -1.10 16.09 -5.20
CA VAL A 5 -0.11 16.49 -4.20
C VAL A 5 0.17 17.99 -4.35
N ASN A 6 -0.02 18.76 -3.28
CA ASN A 6 0.13 20.21 -3.31
C ASN A 6 1.07 20.69 -2.20
N LYS A 7 2.25 21.18 -2.59
CA LYS A 7 3.29 21.78 -1.75
C LYS A 7 3.63 20.96 -0.50
N ILE A 8 3.74 19.64 -0.65
CA ILE A 8 4.06 18.76 0.45
C ILE A 8 5.47 18.98 0.94
N THR A 9 5.57 19.30 2.22
CA THR A 9 6.82 19.35 2.97
C THR A 9 6.74 18.37 4.14
N LYS A 10 7.79 17.59 4.35
CA LYS A 10 7.94 16.71 5.51
C LYS A 10 9.24 17.00 6.23
N LEU A 11 9.12 17.34 7.51
CA LEU A 11 10.22 17.63 8.41
C LEU A 11 10.42 16.47 9.39
N TYR A 12 11.68 16.12 9.65
CA TYR A 12 12.14 15.30 10.76
C TYR A 12 13.15 16.12 11.57
N GLY A 13 12.67 16.77 12.63
CA GLY A 13 13.43 17.83 13.29
C GLY A 13 13.73 18.95 12.29
N GLU A 14 15.01 19.29 12.11
CA GLU A 14 15.45 20.31 11.14
C GLU A 14 15.62 19.78 9.70
N GLN A 15 15.66 18.47 9.52
CA GLN A 15 15.85 17.85 8.21
C GLN A 15 14.57 17.86 7.39
N LYS A 16 14.62 18.42 6.18
CA LYS A 16 13.57 18.36 5.19
C LYS A 16 13.70 17.08 4.36
N ALA A 17 12.83 16.09 4.60
CA ALA A 17 12.75 14.88 3.79
C ALA A 17 11.96 15.10 2.48
N LEU A 18 11.02 16.05 2.49
CA LEU A 18 10.30 16.56 1.32
C LEU A 18 10.24 18.08 1.43
N ASN A 19 10.36 18.78 0.30
CA ASN A 19 10.33 20.24 0.27
C ASN A 19 9.45 20.73 -0.89
N GLU A 20 8.24 21.20 -0.57
CA GLU A 20 7.25 21.80 -1.50
C GLU A 20 6.94 20.95 -2.75
N VAL A 21 6.88 19.62 -2.60
CA VAL A 21 6.60 18.71 -3.70
C VAL A 21 5.15 18.86 -4.17
N SER A 22 4.96 19.05 -5.49
CA SER A 22 3.64 19.18 -6.11
C SER A 22 3.58 18.40 -7.42
N PHE A 23 2.53 17.59 -7.60
CA PHE A 23 2.20 16.90 -8.85
C PHE A 23 0.77 16.36 -8.81
N SER A 24 0.28 15.90 -9.94
CA SER A 24 -1.00 15.19 -10.02
C SER A 24 -0.86 13.93 -10.88
N ILE A 25 -1.60 12.89 -10.53
CA ILE A 25 -1.72 11.63 -11.27
C ILE A 25 -3.20 11.40 -11.55
N LYS A 26 -3.54 11.16 -12.83
CA LYS A 26 -4.91 10.87 -13.24
C LYS A 26 -5.26 9.41 -13.03
N SER A 27 -6.55 9.11 -12.99
CA SER A 27 -7.01 7.71 -12.94
C SER A 27 -6.56 6.94 -14.20
N GLY A 28 -6.07 5.71 -13.99
CA GLY A 28 -5.59 4.83 -15.05
C GLY A 28 -4.13 5.02 -15.45
N GLU A 29 -3.42 6.01 -14.89
CA GLU A 29 -2.00 6.20 -15.17
C GLU A 29 -1.14 5.26 -14.33
N ILE A 30 -0.04 4.78 -14.93
CA ILE A 30 1.07 4.10 -14.26
C ILE A 30 2.24 5.06 -14.20
N VAL A 31 2.64 5.45 -12.99
CA VAL A 31 3.67 6.48 -12.78
C VAL A 31 4.87 5.90 -12.03
N GLY A 32 6.08 6.09 -12.59
CA GLY A 32 7.34 5.76 -11.94
C GLY A 32 7.86 6.93 -11.12
N PHE A 33 8.22 6.66 -9.86
CA PHE A 33 8.84 7.64 -8.97
C PHE A 33 10.35 7.41 -8.92
N LEU A 34 11.11 8.22 -9.65
CA LEU A 34 12.56 8.07 -9.80
C LEU A 34 13.32 9.10 -8.94
N GLY A 35 14.50 8.73 -8.52
CA GLY A 35 15.40 9.59 -7.75
C GLY A 35 16.41 8.80 -6.92
N PRO A 36 17.47 9.44 -6.42
CA PRO A 36 18.50 8.80 -5.60
C PRO A 36 17.94 8.30 -4.26
N ASN A 37 18.72 7.47 -3.57
CA ASN A 37 18.39 7.06 -2.20
C ASN A 37 18.41 8.30 -1.29
N GLY A 38 17.45 8.36 -0.37
CA GLY A 38 17.28 9.54 0.50
C GLY A 38 16.47 10.70 -0.11
N ALA A 39 16.06 10.65 -1.39
CA ALA A 39 15.28 11.72 -2.04
C ALA A 39 13.81 11.84 -1.56
N GLY A 40 13.42 11.14 -0.49
CA GLY A 40 12.07 11.25 0.07
C GLY A 40 11.00 10.39 -0.60
N LYS A 41 11.34 9.55 -1.60
CA LYS A 41 10.37 8.70 -2.33
C LYS A 41 9.47 7.87 -1.40
N SER A 42 10.08 7.10 -0.51
CA SER A 42 9.35 6.25 0.45
C SER A 42 8.55 7.08 1.47
N THR A 43 9.06 8.26 1.84
CA THR A 43 8.35 9.19 2.73
C THR A 43 7.06 9.68 2.07
N LEU A 44 7.13 10.08 0.80
CA LEU A 44 5.96 10.54 0.07
C LEU A 44 4.93 9.41 -0.11
N MET A 45 5.36 8.19 -0.48
CA MET A 45 4.46 7.03 -0.58
C MET A 45 3.75 6.72 0.75
N LYS A 46 4.47 6.83 1.89
CA LYS A 46 3.88 6.68 3.22
C LYS A 46 2.85 7.76 3.54
N ILE A 47 3.04 9.00 3.06
CA ILE A 47 2.07 10.07 3.26
C ILE A 47 0.83 9.83 2.40
N ILE A 48 0.99 9.48 1.11
CA ILE A 48 -0.12 9.16 0.20
C ILE A 48 -0.97 8.00 0.74
N SER A 49 -0.33 6.98 1.34
CA SER A 49 -1.01 5.83 1.95
C SER A 49 -1.52 6.07 3.39
N CYS A 50 -1.53 7.30 3.86
CA CYS A 50 -1.96 7.69 5.21
C CYS A 50 -1.17 7.02 6.35
N TYR A 51 0.09 6.60 6.08
CA TYR A 51 0.97 6.01 7.10
C TYR A 51 1.71 7.06 7.93
N LEU A 52 1.98 8.22 7.34
CA LEU A 52 2.62 9.37 7.95
C LEU A 52 1.86 10.65 7.60
N PRO A 53 1.68 11.59 8.53
CA PRO A 53 1.15 12.91 8.20
C PRO A 53 2.23 13.77 7.52
N PRO A 54 1.86 14.64 6.56
CA PRO A 54 2.74 15.71 6.10
C PRO A 54 2.98 16.73 7.21
N SER A 55 4.03 17.54 7.09
CA SER A 55 4.25 18.69 7.98
C SER A 55 3.55 19.95 7.45
N ILE A 56 3.54 20.12 6.12
CA ILE A 56 2.89 21.25 5.41
C ILE A 56 2.37 20.72 4.08
N GLY A 57 1.31 21.33 3.56
CA GLY A 57 0.70 21.00 2.28
C GLY A 57 -0.47 20.02 2.39
N THR A 58 -1.06 19.65 1.27
CA THR A 58 -2.24 18.78 1.21
C THR A 58 -2.07 17.68 0.16
N ILE A 59 -2.62 16.50 0.44
CA ILE A 59 -2.73 15.42 -0.54
C ILE A 59 -4.19 14.97 -0.62
N LYS A 60 -4.68 14.78 -1.83
CA LYS A 60 -5.98 14.15 -2.07
C LYS A 60 -5.79 12.87 -2.87
N VAL A 61 -6.48 11.82 -2.46
CA VAL A 61 -6.56 10.54 -3.17
C VAL A 61 -8.02 10.28 -3.52
N CYS A 62 -8.34 10.14 -4.78
CA CYS A 62 -9.73 10.06 -5.26
C CYS A 62 -10.62 11.20 -4.74
N GLY A 63 -10.08 12.42 -4.62
CA GLY A 63 -10.76 13.60 -4.08
C GLY A 63 -10.85 13.65 -2.56
N LEU A 64 -10.43 12.61 -1.84
CA LEU A 64 -10.45 12.53 -0.36
C LEU A 64 -9.14 13.05 0.23
N ASP A 65 -9.19 13.90 1.24
CA ASP A 65 -8.01 14.39 1.94
C ASP A 65 -7.40 13.32 2.83
N VAL A 66 -6.07 13.09 2.73
CA VAL A 66 -5.36 12.04 3.47
C VAL A 66 -5.32 12.27 4.97
N MET A 67 -5.51 13.51 5.45
CA MET A 67 -5.52 13.84 6.87
C MET A 67 -6.93 13.77 7.45
N GLU A 68 -7.90 14.35 6.77
CA GLU A 68 -9.27 14.46 7.26
C GLU A 68 -10.06 13.17 7.06
N GLN A 69 -9.81 12.45 5.96
CA GLN A 69 -10.57 11.27 5.54
C GLN A 69 -9.66 10.04 5.38
N SER A 70 -8.71 9.88 6.31
CA SER A 70 -7.66 8.84 6.20
C SER A 70 -8.20 7.41 6.14
N MET A 71 -9.32 7.12 6.81
CA MET A 71 -9.93 5.78 6.78
C MET A 71 -10.52 5.46 5.41
N GLU A 72 -11.20 6.42 4.80
CA GLU A 72 -11.79 6.32 3.47
C GLU A 72 -10.72 6.19 2.39
N VAL A 73 -9.60 6.94 2.54
CA VAL A 73 -8.43 6.83 1.66
C VAL A 73 -7.82 5.43 1.75
N ARG A 74 -7.59 4.92 2.95
CA ARG A 74 -7.01 3.58 3.16
C ARG A 74 -7.84 2.46 2.54
N LYS A 75 -9.17 2.61 2.49
CA LYS A 75 -10.06 1.65 1.81
C LYS A 75 -9.90 1.64 0.30
N LYS A 76 -9.29 2.68 -0.29
CA LYS A 76 -9.08 2.84 -1.73
C LYS A 76 -7.63 2.63 -2.17
N VAL A 77 -6.70 2.53 -1.23
CA VAL A 77 -5.26 2.46 -1.51
C VAL A 77 -4.70 1.12 -1.09
N GLY A 78 -4.22 0.35 -2.05
CA GLY A 78 -3.33 -0.77 -1.76
C GLY A 78 -1.89 -0.29 -1.60
N TYR A 79 -1.25 -0.65 -0.50
CA TYR A 79 0.14 -0.29 -0.23
C TYR A 79 1.01 -1.52 0.00
N LEU A 80 2.03 -1.68 -0.82
CA LEU A 80 3.05 -2.71 -0.67
C LEU A 80 4.40 -2.05 -0.34
N PRO A 81 4.84 -2.05 0.92
CA PRO A 81 6.15 -1.56 1.30
C PRO A 81 7.27 -2.52 0.87
N GLU A 82 8.50 -2.01 0.75
CA GLU A 82 9.68 -2.82 0.45
C GLU A 82 9.88 -3.94 1.49
N HIS A 83 9.71 -3.62 2.77
CA HIS A 83 9.71 -4.58 3.88
C HIS A 83 8.27 -4.73 4.36
N ASN A 84 7.61 -5.79 3.92
CA ASN A 84 6.23 -6.06 4.29
C ASN A 84 6.20 -6.86 5.61
N PRO A 85 5.59 -6.32 6.69
CA PRO A 85 5.46 -7.00 7.98
C PRO A 85 4.34 -8.05 7.94
N LEU A 86 4.63 -9.20 7.33
CA LEU A 86 3.70 -10.33 7.26
C LEU A 86 3.68 -11.12 8.56
N TYR A 87 2.55 -11.73 8.91
CA TYR A 87 2.45 -12.67 10.01
C TYR A 87 3.01 -14.04 9.60
N LEU A 88 4.28 -14.29 9.94
CA LEU A 88 5.04 -15.44 9.46
C LEU A 88 4.49 -16.81 9.91
N ASP A 89 3.76 -16.85 11.02
CA ASP A 89 3.16 -18.08 11.55
C ASP A 89 1.81 -18.43 10.94
N MET A 90 1.18 -17.50 10.22
CA MET A 90 -0.07 -17.73 9.51
C MET A 90 0.15 -18.46 8.19
N TYR A 91 -0.83 -19.26 7.78
CA TYR A 91 -0.89 -19.80 6.43
C TYR A 91 -1.26 -18.69 5.42
N VAL A 92 -0.81 -18.83 4.16
CA VAL A 92 -1.07 -17.82 3.12
C VAL A 92 -2.56 -17.49 3.00
N LYS A 93 -3.42 -18.51 2.87
CA LYS A 93 -4.88 -18.31 2.76
C LYS A 93 -5.46 -17.66 4.00
N GLU A 94 -5.10 -18.16 5.18
CA GLU A 94 -5.54 -17.64 6.47
C GLU A 94 -5.23 -16.14 6.59
N TYR A 95 -4.02 -15.76 6.21
CA TYR A 95 -3.59 -14.37 6.22
C TYR A 95 -4.40 -13.49 5.24
N LEU A 96 -4.64 -13.97 4.02
CA LEU A 96 -5.44 -13.24 3.05
C LEU A 96 -6.91 -13.12 3.50
N GLU A 97 -7.48 -14.18 4.08
CA GLU A 97 -8.82 -14.11 4.68
C GLU A 97 -8.88 -13.11 5.84
N PHE A 98 -7.87 -13.13 6.71
CA PHE A 98 -7.75 -12.18 7.81
C PHE A 98 -7.73 -10.73 7.31
N VAL A 99 -6.88 -10.43 6.33
CA VAL A 99 -6.81 -9.08 5.74
C VAL A 99 -8.11 -8.70 5.04
N GLY A 100 -8.68 -9.59 4.23
CA GLY A 100 -9.92 -9.33 3.51
C GLY A 100 -11.11 -9.01 4.42
N ARG A 101 -11.15 -9.59 5.63
CA ARG A 101 -12.15 -9.24 6.66
C ARG A 101 -12.01 -7.80 7.16
N PHE A 102 -10.80 -7.25 7.26
CA PHE A 102 -10.59 -5.84 7.63
C PHE A 102 -11.18 -4.86 6.61
N TYR A 103 -11.25 -5.28 5.35
CA TYR A 103 -11.79 -4.47 4.27
C TYR A 103 -13.26 -4.80 3.95
N ASP A 104 -13.92 -5.65 4.74
CA ASP A 104 -15.30 -6.10 4.51
C ASP A 104 -15.52 -6.66 3.09
N VAL A 105 -14.52 -7.40 2.57
CA VAL A 105 -14.55 -7.95 1.21
C VAL A 105 -15.70 -8.93 1.06
N LYS A 106 -16.61 -8.65 0.12
CA LYS A 106 -17.72 -9.54 -0.22
C LYS A 106 -17.20 -10.79 -0.92
N LYS A 107 -17.87 -11.94 -0.68
CA LYS A 107 -17.48 -13.24 -1.24
C LYS A 107 -15.99 -13.55 -0.99
N LEU A 108 -15.53 -13.33 0.23
CA LEU A 108 -14.14 -13.39 0.63
C LEU A 108 -13.40 -14.65 0.16
N ASN A 109 -14.03 -15.83 0.26
CA ASN A 109 -13.40 -17.09 -0.17
C ASN A 109 -13.09 -17.11 -1.67
N ASP A 110 -13.97 -16.55 -2.51
CA ASP A 110 -13.76 -16.48 -3.95
C ASP A 110 -12.66 -15.44 -4.25
N ARG A 111 -12.68 -14.31 -3.56
CA ARG A 111 -11.65 -13.28 -3.70
C ARG A 111 -10.26 -13.77 -3.28
N VAL A 112 -10.15 -14.53 -2.20
CA VAL A 112 -8.89 -15.14 -1.76
C VAL A 112 -8.36 -16.12 -2.82
N LYS A 113 -9.22 -16.97 -3.41
CA LYS A 113 -8.82 -17.87 -4.51
C LYS A 113 -8.30 -17.08 -5.71
N GLU A 114 -9.00 -16.03 -6.12
CA GLU A 114 -8.59 -15.15 -7.20
C GLU A 114 -7.23 -14.51 -6.91
N MET A 115 -7.03 -13.97 -5.69
CA MET A 115 -5.74 -13.39 -5.31
C MET A 115 -4.59 -14.39 -5.34
N VAL A 116 -4.84 -15.61 -4.85
CA VAL A 116 -3.86 -16.70 -4.90
C VAL A 116 -3.47 -17.04 -6.35
N GLU A 117 -4.44 -17.05 -7.26
CA GLU A 117 -4.21 -17.36 -8.67
C GLU A 117 -3.43 -16.25 -9.39
N ILE A 118 -3.92 -15.01 -9.36
CA ILE A 118 -3.32 -13.89 -10.11
C ILE A 118 -1.94 -13.48 -9.59
N THR A 119 -1.64 -13.75 -8.30
CA THR A 119 -0.30 -13.48 -7.73
C THR A 119 0.64 -14.68 -7.82
N GLY A 120 0.18 -15.81 -8.41
CA GLY A 120 0.98 -17.03 -8.60
C GLY A 120 1.36 -17.72 -7.28
N LEU A 121 0.45 -17.74 -6.32
CA LEU A 121 0.61 -18.39 -5.00
C LEU A 121 -0.01 -19.79 -4.94
N THR A 122 -0.55 -20.32 -6.02
CA THR A 122 -1.32 -21.58 -6.07
C THR A 122 -0.59 -22.75 -5.41
N ILE A 123 0.70 -22.92 -5.68
CA ILE A 123 1.52 -24.01 -5.11
C ILE A 123 1.81 -23.77 -3.62
N GLU A 124 1.92 -22.51 -3.22
CA GLU A 124 2.37 -22.10 -1.89
C GLU A 124 1.21 -21.81 -0.91
N GLN A 125 -0.02 -21.81 -1.38
CA GLN A 125 -1.21 -21.29 -0.68
C GLN A 125 -1.50 -21.96 0.67
N ASN A 126 -1.03 -23.21 0.86
CA ASN A 126 -1.25 -24.01 2.08
C ASN A 126 -0.03 -24.04 2.99
N LYS A 127 1.02 -23.28 2.69
CA LYS A 127 2.22 -23.17 3.54
C LYS A 127 2.11 -21.97 4.47
N LYS A 128 2.84 -22.04 5.58
CA LYS A 128 3.05 -20.87 6.44
C LYS A 128 3.91 -19.84 5.72
N ILE A 129 3.60 -18.55 5.90
CA ILE A 129 4.32 -17.45 5.26
C ILE A 129 5.82 -17.47 5.60
N GLY A 130 6.17 -17.87 6.83
CA GLY A 130 7.56 -18.03 7.27
C GLY A 130 8.37 -19.04 6.48
N GLN A 131 7.73 -20.03 5.84
CA GLN A 131 8.39 -21.05 5.02
C GLN A 131 8.65 -20.61 3.57
N LEU A 132 8.10 -19.45 3.17
CA LEU A 132 8.20 -18.93 1.82
C LEU A 132 9.53 -18.23 1.57
N SER A 133 10.01 -18.28 0.32
CA SER A 133 11.11 -17.43 -0.13
C SER A 133 10.73 -15.94 -0.08
N LYS A 134 11.73 -15.06 -0.10
CA LYS A 134 11.51 -13.60 -0.14
C LYS A 134 10.57 -13.20 -1.29
N GLY A 135 10.74 -13.78 -2.48
CA GLY A 135 9.89 -13.49 -3.65
C GLY A 135 8.44 -13.90 -3.43
N TYR A 136 8.19 -15.07 -2.86
CA TYR A 136 6.82 -15.50 -2.53
C TYR A 136 6.20 -14.67 -1.42
N ARG A 137 6.96 -14.23 -0.42
CA ARG A 137 6.47 -13.27 0.60
C ARG A 137 6.06 -11.94 -0.03
N GLN A 138 6.81 -11.44 -1.03
CA GLN A 138 6.41 -10.25 -1.77
C GLN A 138 5.10 -10.46 -2.55
N ARG A 139 4.88 -11.64 -3.13
CA ARG A 139 3.61 -11.98 -3.79
C ARG A 139 2.44 -12.02 -2.80
N VAL A 140 2.65 -12.54 -1.58
CA VAL A 140 1.65 -12.48 -0.50
C VAL A 140 1.33 -11.01 -0.15
N GLY A 141 2.35 -10.16 -0.04
CA GLY A 141 2.17 -8.73 0.18
C GLY A 141 1.43 -8.03 -0.97
N LEU A 142 1.69 -8.41 -2.22
CA LEU A 142 0.95 -7.91 -3.37
C LEU A 142 -0.52 -8.33 -3.30
N ALA A 143 -0.79 -9.62 -3.05
CA ALA A 143 -2.15 -10.13 -2.87
C ALA A 143 -2.90 -9.37 -1.76
N GLN A 144 -2.25 -9.13 -0.63
CA GLN A 144 -2.77 -8.29 0.46
C GLN A 144 -3.13 -6.88 0.00
N ALA A 145 -2.24 -6.24 -0.78
CA ALA A 145 -2.41 -4.85 -1.19
C ALA A 145 -3.61 -4.65 -2.15
N ILE A 146 -4.00 -5.67 -2.92
CA ILE A 146 -5.06 -5.59 -3.93
C ILE A 146 -6.32 -6.40 -3.59
N ILE A 147 -6.39 -7.01 -2.40
CA ILE A 147 -7.51 -7.91 -2.03
C ILE A 147 -8.85 -7.19 -1.96
N HIS A 148 -8.85 -5.90 -1.69
CA HIS A 148 -10.03 -5.07 -1.48
C HIS A 148 -10.52 -4.31 -2.72
N ASP A 149 -9.83 -4.46 -3.84
CA ASP A 149 -10.16 -3.79 -5.12
C ASP A 149 -11.21 -4.56 -5.93
#